data_4d266f5c18f632fe8e04819e5a7dbdc1
#
_entry.id   4d266f5c18f632fe8e04819e5a7dbdc1
#
_cell.length_a   1.000
_cell.length_b   1.000
_cell.length_c   1.000
_cell.angle_alpha   90.00
_cell.angle_beta   90.00
_cell.angle_gamma   90.00
#
_symmetry.space_group_name_H-M   'P 1'
#
loop_
_entity.id
_entity.type
_entity.pdbx_description
1 polymer ?
#
loop_
_entity_poly.entity_id
_entity_poly.type
_entity_poly.pdbx_seq_one_letter_code
_entity_poly.pdbx_strand_id
1 'polypeptide(L)'
;TGSGCCIPTVVQKNKAFLGHSFLDNQGMRFDVDNETIIDKFNSITGIEERKYISSELKTSDIAHDAAQKAIEDANIDPETLDYIIVAHNFGDISGDSKQIDTLPSLASRVKAKLKIKNPKCVAYDILFGCPGWVEAMIQANAFIKAGMAKKCLVIGADALSRVVDVYDRDSMIYADGAGATILEETADEGGILSHSTLTYTAE
;
A
#
# COMPACT_ATOMS: atom_id res chain seq x y z
N THR A 1 -12.36 10.81 -9.05
CA THR A 1 -13.63 11.35 -8.52
C THR A 1 -13.75 11.17 -6.99
N GLY A 2 -13.06 10.24 -6.38
CA GLY A 2 -13.04 10.06 -4.94
C GLY A 2 -11.73 9.48 -4.44
N SER A 3 -11.41 9.73 -3.16
CA SER A 3 -10.22 9.25 -2.49
C SER A 3 -10.51 8.79 -1.07
N GLY A 4 -9.71 7.89 -0.57
CA GLY A 4 -9.80 7.40 0.80
C GLY A 4 -8.48 6.87 1.30
N CYS A 5 -8.28 6.90 2.61
CA CYS A 5 -7.09 6.34 3.22
C CYS A 5 -7.40 5.60 4.53
N CYS A 6 -6.56 4.62 4.83
CA CYS A 6 -6.50 3.96 6.12
C CYS A 6 -5.12 4.19 6.73
N ILE A 7 -5.07 5.01 7.77
CA ILE A 7 -3.87 5.22 8.58
C ILE A 7 -4.01 4.39 9.83
N PRO A 8 -3.15 3.38 10.06
CA PRO A 8 -3.19 2.54 11.24
C PRO A 8 -3.01 3.32 12.56
N THR A 9 -3.42 2.71 13.67
CA THR A 9 -3.52 3.39 14.96
C THR A 9 -2.37 3.09 15.94
N VAL A 10 -1.60 2.01 15.70
CA VAL A 10 -0.48 1.66 16.60
C VAL A 10 0.71 2.57 16.30
N VAL A 11 1.06 3.40 17.28
CA VAL A 11 2.18 4.34 17.16
C VAL A 11 3.48 3.66 17.54
N GLN A 12 4.45 3.66 16.62
CA GLN A 12 5.80 3.17 16.84
C GLN A 12 6.78 4.34 16.83
N LYS A 13 7.23 4.77 18.00
CA LYS A 13 8.20 5.86 18.16
C LYS A 13 9.64 5.38 17.94
N ASN A 14 10.54 6.27 17.57
CA ASN A 14 11.96 5.97 17.40
C ASN A 14 12.58 5.29 18.62
N LYS A 15 12.19 5.68 19.83
CA LYS A 15 12.68 5.06 21.10
C LYS A 15 12.40 3.56 21.22
N ALA A 16 11.41 3.03 20.52
CA ALA A 16 11.12 1.60 20.53
C ALA A 16 12.22 0.75 19.87
N PHE A 17 13.08 1.37 19.07
CA PHE A 17 14.19 0.71 18.39
C PHE A 17 15.48 0.68 19.21
N LEU A 18 15.52 1.30 20.41
CA LEU A 18 16.71 1.29 21.29
C LEU A 18 17.17 -0.12 21.66
N GLY A 19 16.24 -1.07 21.78
CA GLY A 19 16.54 -2.47 22.09
C GLY A 19 16.88 -3.35 20.89
N HIS A 20 16.89 -2.81 19.67
CA HIS A 20 17.19 -3.60 18.47
C HIS A 20 18.68 -3.94 18.37
N SER A 21 18.99 -4.96 17.58
CA SER A 21 20.37 -5.35 17.27
C SER A 21 20.67 -5.03 15.82
N PHE A 22 20.91 -3.76 15.50
CA PHE A 22 21.20 -3.35 14.14
C PHE A 22 22.55 -3.88 13.67
N LEU A 23 22.57 -4.41 12.44
CA LEU A 23 23.72 -5.02 11.81
C LEU A 23 24.04 -4.27 10.50
N ASP A 24 25.32 -4.26 10.16
CA ASP A 24 25.79 -3.77 8.86
C ASP A 24 25.64 -4.83 7.76
N ASN A 25 26.04 -4.49 6.54
CA ASN A 25 25.96 -5.38 5.37
C ASN A 25 26.87 -6.63 5.48
N GLN A 26 27.73 -6.71 6.50
CA GLN A 26 28.56 -7.87 6.79
C GLN A 26 27.99 -8.71 7.95
N GLY A 27 26.83 -8.33 8.50
CA GLY A 27 26.21 -8.97 9.63
C GLY A 27 26.88 -8.63 10.97
N MET A 28 27.69 -7.58 11.03
CA MET A 28 28.36 -7.12 12.22
C MET A 28 27.57 -5.98 12.89
N ARG A 29 27.66 -5.90 14.22
CA ARG A 29 27.07 -4.75 14.94
C ARG A 29 27.81 -3.47 14.57
N PHE A 30 27.06 -2.37 14.49
CA PHE A 30 27.69 -1.05 14.37
C PHE A 30 28.53 -0.72 15.61
N ASP A 31 29.67 -0.03 15.40
CA ASP A 31 30.54 0.44 16.48
C ASP A 31 29.97 1.62 17.30
N VAL A 32 28.73 2.01 17.00
CA VAL A 32 28.00 3.08 17.69
C VAL A 32 26.74 2.52 18.35
N ASP A 33 26.29 3.17 19.42
CA ASP A 33 25.06 2.77 20.11
C ASP A 33 23.81 3.10 19.28
N ASN A 34 22.70 2.47 19.65
CA ASN A 34 21.43 2.65 18.97
C ASN A 34 20.87 4.07 19.15
N GLU A 35 21.17 4.77 20.21
CA GLU A 35 20.75 6.16 20.40
C GLU A 35 21.37 7.05 19.33
N THR A 36 22.67 6.92 19.08
CA THR A 36 23.38 7.61 17.99
C THR A 36 22.81 7.26 16.61
N ILE A 37 22.48 5.98 16.36
CA ILE A 37 21.87 5.54 15.09
C ILE A 37 20.49 6.20 14.89
N ILE A 38 19.68 6.20 15.93
CA ILE A 38 18.31 6.76 15.91
C ILE A 38 18.34 8.28 15.75
N ASP A 39 19.24 8.97 16.44
CA ASP A 39 19.39 10.43 16.32
C ASP A 39 19.83 10.83 14.92
N LYS A 40 20.78 10.09 14.35
CA LYS A 40 21.22 10.29 12.97
C LYS A 40 20.07 10.03 11.97
N PHE A 41 19.32 8.95 12.16
CA PHE A 41 18.14 8.63 11.37
C PHE A 41 17.13 9.79 11.41
N ASN A 42 16.79 10.28 12.62
CA ASN A 42 15.87 11.38 12.78
C ASN A 42 16.39 12.67 12.12
N SER A 43 17.67 12.97 12.27
CA SER A 43 18.28 14.18 11.67
C SER A 43 18.24 14.18 10.14
N ILE A 44 18.30 12.99 9.51
CA ILE A 44 18.27 12.83 8.05
C ILE A 44 16.83 12.81 7.53
N THR A 45 15.94 12.09 8.20
CA THR A 45 14.59 11.79 7.69
C THR A 45 13.50 12.69 8.25
N GLY A 46 13.72 13.28 9.43
CA GLY A 46 12.69 13.98 10.19
C GLY A 46 11.61 13.07 10.77
N ILE A 47 11.76 11.73 10.64
CA ILE A 47 10.76 10.77 11.12
C ILE A 47 10.94 10.55 12.63
N GLU A 48 9.93 10.94 13.40
CA GLU A 48 9.89 10.73 14.85
C GLU A 48 9.09 9.48 15.24
N GLU A 49 8.05 9.18 14.47
CA GLU A 49 7.19 8.02 14.67
C GLU A 49 6.59 7.52 13.34
N ARG A 50 6.11 6.28 13.34
CA ARG A 50 5.35 5.68 12.24
C ARG A 50 4.13 4.95 12.79
N LYS A 51 3.23 4.57 11.90
CA LYS A 51 1.99 3.87 12.25
C LYS A 51 2.06 2.43 11.76
N TYR A 52 1.70 1.49 12.62
CA TYR A 52 1.62 0.08 12.29
C TYR A 52 0.19 -0.44 12.49
N ILE A 53 -0.19 -1.45 11.72
CA ILE A 53 -1.46 -2.14 11.93
C ILE A 53 -1.42 -2.95 13.22
N SER A 54 -2.57 -3.14 13.85
CA SER A 54 -2.71 -4.06 14.99
C SER A 54 -2.58 -5.53 14.54
N SER A 55 -2.30 -6.42 15.49
CA SER A 55 -2.08 -7.85 15.19
C SER A 55 -3.27 -8.52 14.48
N GLU A 56 -4.49 -8.06 14.75
CA GLU A 56 -5.73 -8.62 14.23
C GLU A 56 -6.01 -8.25 12.78
N LEU A 57 -5.46 -7.11 12.30
CA LEU A 57 -5.70 -6.63 10.95
C LEU A 57 -4.69 -7.22 9.97
N LYS A 58 -5.11 -7.31 8.72
CA LYS A 58 -4.31 -7.71 7.55
C LYS A 58 -4.24 -6.57 6.54
N THR A 59 -3.37 -6.68 5.55
CA THR A 59 -3.26 -5.73 4.44
C THR A 59 -4.60 -5.54 3.72
N SER A 60 -5.34 -6.63 3.50
CA SER A 60 -6.67 -6.57 2.89
C SER A 60 -7.73 -5.85 3.73
N ASP A 61 -7.55 -5.75 5.06
CA ASP A 61 -8.48 -5.02 5.93
C ASP A 61 -8.28 -3.51 5.78
N ILE A 62 -7.04 -3.03 5.82
CA ILE A 62 -6.73 -1.61 5.62
C ILE A 62 -7.00 -1.17 4.18
N ALA A 63 -6.77 -2.05 3.20
CA ALA A 63 -7.14 -1.81 1.81
C ALA A 63 -8.65 -1.64 1.64
N HIS A 64 -9.45 -2.48 2.32
CA HIS A 64 -10.91 -2.38 2.33
C HIS A 64 -11.39 -1.07 2.97
N ASP A 65 -10.82 -0.67 4.12
CA ASP A 65 -11.19 0.58 4.81
C ASP A 65 -10.91 1.81 3.92
N ALA A 66 -9.74 1.85 3.27
CA ALA A 66 -9.41 2.91 2.31
C ALA A 66 -10.37 2.91 1.11
N ALA A 67 -10.68 1.72 0.57
CA ALA A 67 -11.60 1.56 -0.55
C ALA A 67 -13.00 2.05 -0.23
N GLN A 68 -13.52 1.70 0.94
CA GLN A 68 -14.84 2.13 1.38
C GLN A 68 -14.94 3.65 1.46
N LYS A 69 -13.95 4.31 2.06
CA LYS A 69 -13.88 5.77 2.14
C LYS A 69 -13.80 6.42 0.74
N ALA A 70 -13.04 5.84 -0.19
CA ALA A 70 -12.98 6.35 -1.57
C ALA A 70 -14.32 6.23 -2.31
N ILE A 71 -15.07 5.15 -2.10
CA ILE A 71 -16.40 4.94 -2.66
C ILE A 71 -17.40 5.94 -2.07
N GLU A 72 -17.35 6.14 -0.75
CA GLU A 72 -18.17 7.12 -0.04
C GLU A 72 -17.87 8.55 -0.50
N ASP A 73 -16.60 8.93 -0.62
CA ASP A 73 -16.17 10.25 -1.11
C ASP A 73 -16.60 10.50 -2.57
N ALA A 74 -16.51 9.47 -3.42
CA ALA A 74 -17.00 9.52 -4.79
C ALA A 74 -18.53 9.51 -4.89
N ASN A 75 -19.24 9.14 -3.82
CA ASN A 75 -20.68 8.94 -3.79
C ASN A 75 -21.20 8.04 -4.92
N ILE A 76 -20.55 6.89 -5.14
CA ILE A 76 -20.90 5.94 -6.18
C ILE A 76 -21.49 4.65 -5.60
N ASP A 77 -22.29 3.95 -6.42
CA ASP A 77 -22.66 2.56 -6.14
C ASP A 77 -21.46 1.64 -6.47
N PRO A 78 -20.92 0.87 -5.51
CA PRO A 78 -19.81 -0.03 -5.75
C PRO A 78 -20.11 -1.12 -6.80
N GLU A 79 -21.37 -1.46 -7.04
CA GLU A 79 -21.77 -2.39 -8.12
C GLU A 79 -21.49 -1.83 -9.53
N THR A 80 -21.23 -0.54 -9.67
CA THR A 80 -20.87 0.11 -10.94
C THR A 80 -19.38 0.08 -11.26
N LEU A 81 -18.55 -0.47 -10.37
CA LEU A 81 -17.12 -0.62 -10.63
C LEU A 81 -16.85 -1.71 -11.69
N ASP A 82 -15.96 -1.41 -12.64
CA ASP A 82 -15.49 -2.35 -13.65
C ASP A 82 -14.20 -3.06 -13.20
N TYR A 83 -13.31 -2.35 -12.51
CA TYR A 83 -12.04 -2.91 -12.02
C TYR A 83 -11.74 -2.49 -10.59
N ILE A 84 -11.14 -3.43 -9.86
CA ILE A 84 -10.44 -3.19 -8.58
C ILE A 84 -9.00 -3.65 -8.76
N ILE A 85 -8.05 -2.73 -8.64
CA ILE A 85 -6.62 -3.00 -8.81
C ILE A 85 -5.94 -2.67 -7.49
N VAL A 86 -5.27 -3.65 -6.88
CA VAL A 86 -4.51 -3.45 -5.63
C VAL A 86 -3.01 -3.61 -5.89
N ALA A 87 -2.26 -2.56 -5.61
CA ALA A 87 -0.81 -2.58 -5.63
C ALA A 87 -0.29 -2.86 -4.22
N HIS A 88 0.58 -3.86 -4.08
CA HIS A 88 1.19 -4.25 -2.80
C HIS A 88 2.51 -5.00 -3.02
N ASN A 89 3.25 -5.26 -1.94
CA ASN A 89 4.49 -6.03 -2.01
C ASN A 89 4.32 -7.50 -1.61
N PHE A 90 3.56 -7.79 -0.55
CA PHE A 90 3.61 -9.10 0.14
C PHE A 90 2.24 -9.77 0.36
N GLY A 91 1.14 -9.16 -0.05
CA GLY A 91 -0.18 -9.73 0.22
C GLY A 91 -0.62 -9.57 1.68
N ASP A 92 -1.46 -10.50 2.15
CA ASP A 92 -1.83 -10.58 3.57
C ASP A 92 -0.76 -11.33 4.35
N ILE A 93 -0.45 -10.81 5.55
CA ILE A 93 0.48 -11.42 6.49
C ILE A 93 -0.18 -11.46 7.85
N SER A 94 -0.26 -12.66 8.44
CA SER A 94 -0.78 -12.85 9.79
C SER A 94 0.21 -12.34 10.82
N GLY A 95 -0.28 -11.70 11.91
CA GLY A 95 0.57 -11.17 12.97
C GLY A 95 1.44 -12.24 13.65
N ASP A 96 0.94 -13.46 13.76
CA ASP A 96 1.60 -14.57 14.46
C ASP A 96 2.53 -15.41 13.57
N SER A 97 2.41 -15.30 12.26
CA SER A 97 3.26 -16.00 11.30
C SER A 97 3.71 -15.04 10.22
N LYS A 98 4.98 -15.09 9.83
CA LYS A 98 5.49 -14.32 8.68
C LYS A 98 5.07 -14.96 7.34
N GLN A 99 4.06 -15.82 7.34
CA GLN A 99 3.60 -16.48 6.13
C GLN A 99 2.83 -15.48 5.26
N ILE A 100 3.29 -15.37 4.03
CA ILE A 100 2.68 -14.55 2.98
C ILE A 100 1.48 -15.32 2.42
N ASP A 101 0.35 -14.61 2.25
CA ASP A 101 -0.89 -15.13 1.69
C ASP A 101 -1.38 -14.20 0.57
N THR A 102 -1.13 -14.60 -0.68
CA THR A 102 -1.44 -13.83 -1.89
C THR A 102 -2.66 -14.35 -2.67
N LEU A 103 -3.20 -15.53 -2.31
CA LEU A 103 -4.32 -16.12 -3.02
C LEU A 103 -5.47 -16.49 -2.06
N PRO A 104 -6.72 -16.05 -2.35
CA PRO A 104 -7.14 -15.13 -3.41
C PRO A 104 -6.43 -13.78 -3.35
N SER A 105 -6.34 -13.05 -4.49
CA SER A 105 -5.72 -11.73 -4.56
C SER A 105 -6.30 -10.76 -3.51
N LEU A 106 -5.53 -9.77 -3.06
CA LEU A 106 -6.03 -8.74 -2.14
C LEU A 106 -7.23 -8.01 -2.74
N ALA A 107 -7.20 -7.71 -4.04
CA ALA A 107 -8.31 -7.10 -4.75
C ALA A 107 -9.60 -7.94 -4.67
N SER A 108 -9.48 -9.27 -4.80
CA SER A 108 -10.62 -10.19 -4.64
C SER A 108 -11.14 -10.19 -3.20
N ARG A 109 -10.25 -10.12 -2.20
CA ARG A 109 -10.64 -10.00 -0.78
C ARG A 109 -11.35 -8.68 -0.49
N VAL A 110 -10.85 -7.57 -1.04
CA VAL A 110 -11.48 -6.25 -0.94
C VAL A 110 -12.85 -6.26 -1.60
N LYS A 111 -12.97 -6.81 -2.83
CA LYS A 111 -14.26 -6.97 -3.51
C LYS A 111 -15.28 -7.75 -2.66
N ALA A 112 -14.85 -8.85 -2.05
CA ALA A 112 -15.70 -9.66 -1.18
C ALA A 112 -16.14 -8.90 0.08
N LYS A 113 -15.22 -8.14 0.71
CA LYS A 113 -15.52 -7.32 1.90
C LYS A 113 -16.47 -6.17 1.58
N LEU A 114 -16.34 -5.53 0.40
CA LEU A 114 -17.25 -4.52 -0.13
C LEU A 114 -18.61 -5.12 -0.54
N LYS A 115 -18.75 -6.46 -0.53
CA LYS A 115 -19.98 -7.20 -0.90
C LYS A 115 -20.43 -6.97 -2.34
N ILE A 116 -19.51 -6.63 -3.24
CA ILE A 116 -19.81 -6.41 -4.67
C ILE A 116 -20.14 -7.76 -5.32
N LYS A 117 -21.35 -7.85 -5.84
CA LYS A 117 -21.89 -9.07 -6.50
C LYS A 117 -21.69 -9.07 -7.99
N ASN A 118 -21.45 -7.91 -8.61
CA ASN A 118 -21.22 -7.78 -10.04
C ASN A 118 -20.05 -8.66 -10.52
N PRO A 119 -20.30 -9.73 -11.30
CA PRO A 119 -19.23 -10.62 -11.77
C PRO A 119 -18.34 -9.95 -12.83
N LYS A 120 -18.81 -8.85 -13.43
CA LYS A 120 -18.05 -8.09 -14.43
C LYS A 120 -17.01 -7.17 -13.78
N CYS A 121 -17.12 -6.87 -12.50
CA CYS A 121 -16.09 -6.14 -11.75
C CYS A 121 -14.88 -7.06 -11.56
N VAL A 122 -13.83 -6.87 -12.36
CA VAL A 122 -12.60 -7.67 -12.34
C VAL A 122 -11.70 -7.17 -11.21
N ALA A 123 -11.18 -8.11 -10.40
CA ALA A 123 -10.34 -7.79 -9.25
C ALA A 123 -9.00 -8.53 -9.35
N TYR A 124 -7.88 -7.79 -9.40
CA TYR A 124 -6.53 -8.36 -9.46
C TYR A 124 -5.49 -7.47 -8.79
N ASP A 125 -4.35 -8.07 -8.46
CA ASP A 125 -3.24 -7.40 -7.80
C ASP A 125 -2.08 -7.14 -8.76
N ILE A 126 -1.29 -6.09 -8.45
CA ILE A 126 0.04 -5.87 -9.03
C ILE A 126 1.10 -5.86 -7.94
N LEU A 127 2.15 -6.67 -8.14
CA LEU A 127 3.36 -6.68 -7.33
C LEU A 127 4.36 -5.72 -7.94
N PHE A 128 4.53 -4.52 -7.36
CA PHE A 128 5.30 -3.47 -8.03
C PHE A 128 6.12 -2.57 -7.08
N GLY A 129 6.09 -2.81 -5.81
CA GLY A 129 6.77 -1.93 -4.84
C GLY A 129 6.11 -0.56 -4.68
N CYS A 130 6.88 0.42 -4.18
CA CYS A 130 6.37 1.76 -3.82
C CYS A 130 5.68 2.51 -4.97
N PRO A 131 6.11 2.45 -6.26
CA PRO A 131 5.41 3.11 -7.35
C PRO A 131 4.18 2.34 -7.86
N GLY A 132 3.82 1.21 -7.25
CA GLY A 132 2.73 0.34 -7.70
C GLY A 132 1.37 1.02 -7.82
N TRP A 133 1.03 1.91 -6.88
CA TRP A 133 -0.21 2.69 -6.99
C TRP A 133 -0.23 3.57 -8.25
N VAL A 134 0.90 4.21 -8.60
CA VAL A 134 1.00 5.03 -9.81
C VAL A 134 0.84 4.16 -11.06
N GLU A 135 1.49 2.98 -11.10
CA GLU A 135 1.34 2.03 -12.20
C GLU A 135 -0.11 1.55 -12.35
N ALA A 136 -0.78 1.24 -11.23
CA ALA A 136 -2.20 0.88 -11.22
C ALA A 136 -3.10 2.01 -11.76
N MET A 137 -2.79 3.28 -11.42
CA MET A 137 -3.47 4.46 -11.98
C MET A 137 -3.29 4.56 -13.49
N ILE A 138 -2.08 4.28 -14.00
CA ILE A 138 -1.79 4.27 -15.44
C ILE A 138 -2.59 3.18 -16.14
N GLN A 139 -2.65 1.97 -15.59
CA GLN A 139 -3.43 0.86 -16.14
C GLN A 139 -4.93 1.17 -16.15
N ALA A 140 -5.47 1.67 -15.04
CA ALA A 140 -6.87 2.07 -14.95
C ALA A 140 -7.24 3.16 -15.99
N ASN A 141 -6.39 4.17 -16.14
CA ASN A 141 -6.56 5.20 -17.14
C ASN A 141 -6.50 4.64 -18.57
N ALA A 142 -5.62 3.68 -18.83
CA ALA A 142 -5.54 3.01 -20.13
C ALA A 142 -6.82 2.20 -20.43
N PHE A 143 -7.38 1.49 -19.43
CA PHE A 143 -8.64 0.76 -19.59
C PHE A 143 -9.82 1.69 -19.88
N ILE A 144 -9.88 2.84 -19.20
CA ILE A 144 -10.92 3.84 -19.43
C ILE A 144 -10.77 4.44 -20.84
N LYS A 145 -9.56 4.85 -21.25
CA LYS A 145 -9.30 5.40 -22.58
C LYS A 145 -9.55 4.39 -23.70
N ALA A 146 -9.35 3.11 -23.45
CA ALA A 146 -9.65 2.03 -24.40
C ALA A 146 -11.14 1.64 -24.45
N GLY A 147 -12.00 2.24 -23.63
CA GLY A 147 -13.42 1.88 -23.53
C GLY A 147 -13.68 0.53 -22.87
N MET A 148 -12.69 -0.04 -22.20
CA MET A 148 -12.81 -1.32 -21.47
C MET A 148 -13.44 -1.13 -20.09
N ALA A 149 -13.34 0.06 -19.52
CA ALA A 149 -13.87 0.41 -18.21
C ALA A 149 -14.45 1.83 -18.22
N LYS A 150 -15.37 2.09 -17.30
CA LYS A 150 -15.87 3.44 -16.98
C LYS A 150 -15.46 3.88 -15.59
N LYS A 151 -15.35 2.92 -14.65
CA LYS A 151 -14.98 3.18 -13.27
C LYS A 151 -13.99 2.15 -12.76
N CYS A 152 -12.88 2.63 -12.20
CA CYS A 152 -11.85 1.80 -11.61
C CYS A 152 -11.56 2.25 -10.18
N LEU A 153 -11.48 1.30 -9.26
CA LEU A 153 -10.96 1.50 -7.91
C LEU A 153 -9.50 1.06 -7.89
N VAL A 154 -8.60 1.99 -7.59
CA VAL A 154 -7.16 1.75 -7.48
C VAL A 154 -6.74 1.90 -6.04
N ILE A 155 -6.03 0.91 -5.50
CA ILE A 155 -5.61 0.85 -4.11
C ILE A 155 -4.11 0.56 -4.05
N GLY A 156 -3.38 1.29 -3.19
CA GLY A 156 -2.04 0.90 -2.74
C GLY A 156 -2.13 0.54 -1.26
N ALA A 157 -1.63 -0.62 -0.86
CA ALA A 157 -1.72 -1.07 0.52
C ALA A 157 -0.56 -2.00 0.90
N ASP A 158 0.08 -1.73 2.04
CA ASP A 158 1.11 -2.60 2.59
C ASP A 158 1.10 -2.60 4.12
N ALA A 159 1.51 -3.73 4.69
CA ALA A 159 1.81 -3.93 6.11
C ALA A 159 3.30 -4.33 6.26
N LEU A 160 4.19 -3.43 5.86
CA LEU A 160 5.63 -3.67 5.80
C LEU A 160 6.25 -3.94 7.17
N SER A 161 5.67 -3.41 8.25
CA SER A 161 6.13 -3.67 9.62
C SER A 161 6.26 -5.16 9.98
N ARG A 162 5.56 -6.03 9.23
CA ARG A 162 5.54 -7.49 9.48
C ARG A 162 6.63 -8.26 8.77
N VAL A 163 7.25 -7.67 7.75
CA VAL A 163 8.20 -8.35 6.86
C VAL A 163 9.59 -7.72 6.83
N VAL A 164 9.72 -6.46 7.25
CA VAL A 164 11.01 -5.79 7.29
C VAL A 164 11.99 -6.54 8.19
N ASP A 165 13.26 -6.52 7.78
CA ASP A 165 14.33 -7.07 8.60
C ASP A 165 14.54 -6.19 9.84
N VAL A 166 14.33 -6.78 11.00
CA VAL A 166 14.49 -6.07 12.29
C VAL A 166 15.96 -5.76 12.62
N TYR A 167 16.90 -6.39 11.94
CA TYR A 167 18.33 -6.12 12.06
C TYR A 167 18.82 -4.99 11.17
N ASP A 168 18.02 -4.64 10.12
CA ASP A 168 18.31 -3.51 9.27
C ASP A 168 17.83 -2.21 9.93
N ARG A 169 18.73 -1.24 10.12
CA ARG A 169 18.38 0.09 10.65
C ARG A 169 17.39 0.84 9.74
N ASP A 170 17.40 0.57 8.42
CA ASP A 170 16.50 1.20 7.46
C ASP A 170 15.05 0.70 7.64
N SER A 171 14.83 -0.38 8.42
CA SER A 171 13.50 -0.81 8.85
C SER A 171 12.70 0.30 9.54
N MET A 172 13.37 1.27 10.15
CA MET A 172 12.75 2.43 10.80
C MET A 172 12.00 3.36 9.84
N ILE A 173 12.29 3.30 8.53
CA ILE A 173 11.64 4.13 7.50
C ILE A 173 10.19 3.69 7.26
N TYR A 174 9.92 2.39 7.35
CA TYR A 174 8.67 1.80 6.87
C TYR A 174 7.53 1.99 7.85
N ALA A 175 6.36 2.29 7.28
CA ALA A 175 5.07 2.36 7.95
C ALA A 175 4.07 1.44 7.24
N ASP A 176 2.94 1.17 7.89
CA ASP A 176 1.82 0.47 7.28
C ASP A 176 0.75 1.48 6.88
N GLY A 177 -0.04 1.13 5.87
CA GLY A 177 -1.14 1.98 5.44
C GLY A 177 -1.77 1.54 4.14
N ALA A 178 -2.87 2.20 3.81
CA ALA A 178 -3.54 2.04 2.52
C ALA A 178 -4.10 3.38 2.03
N GLY A 179 -4.06 3.57 0.71
CA GLY A 179 -4.72 4.65 0.00
C GLY A 179 -5.52 4.12 -1.17
N ALA A 180 -6.66 4.72 -1.45
CA ALA A 180 -7.55 4.32 -2.53
C ALA A 180 -8.04 5.52 -3.33
N THR A 181 -8.25 5.34 -4.62
CA THR A 181 -8.73 6.37 -5.53
C THR A 181 -9.71 5.77 -6.53
N ILE A 182 -10.81 6.46 -6.79
CA ILE A 182 -11.74 6.14 -7.87
C ILE A 182 -11.36 6.97 -9.11
N LEU A 183 -11.12 6.28 -10.22
CA LEU A 183 -11.05 6.88 -11.55
C LEU A 183 -12.37 6.62 -12.27
N GLU A 184 -12.86 7.66 -12.95
CA GLU A 184 -14.11 7.58 -13.70
C GLU A 184 -13.94 8.25 -15.07
N GLU A 185 -14.60 7.69 -16.09
CA GLU A 185 -14.70 8.32 -17.38
C GLU A 185 -15.39 9.69 -17.24
N THR A 186 -14.81 10.72 -17.84
CA THR A 186 -15.41 12.07 -17.87
C THR A 186 -15.29 12.67 -19.27
N ALA A 187 -16.26 13.52 -19.61
CA ALA A 187 -16.21 14.35 -20.82
C ALA A 187 -15.50 15.68 -20.55
N ASP A 188 -15.17 15.99 -19.30
CA ASP A 188 -14.51 17.24 -18.94
C ASP A 188 -13.03 17.23 -19.35
N GLU A 189 -12.48 18.42 -19.67
CA GLU A 189 -11.05 18.57 -19.88
C GLU A 189 -10.30 18.44 -18.53
N GLY A 190 -9.46 17.42 -18.39
CA GLY A 190 -8.68 17.17 -17.18
C GLY A 190 -8.28 15.72 -17.00
N GLY A 191 -7.78 15.41 -15.79
CA GLY A 191 -7.35 14.06 -15.44
C GLY A 191 -5.86 13.79 -15.71
N ILE A 192 -5.51 12.54 -16.04
CA ILE A 192 -4.13 12.14 -16.32
C ILE A 192 -3.76 12.55 -17.74
N LEU A 193 -2.98 13.63 -17.87
CA LEU A 193 -2.59 14.19 -19.16
C LEU A 193 -1.46 13.40 -19.83
N SER A 194 -0.47 12.97 -19.04
CA SER A 194 0.68 12.17 -19.51
C SER A 194 1.24 11.33 -18.38
N HIS A 195 1.99 10.31 -18.73
CA HIS A 195 2.75 9.48 -17.79
C HIS A 195 4.05 8.99 -18.44
N SER A 196 4.98 8.57 -17.62
CA SER A 196 6.22 7.91 -18.05
C SER A 196 6.54 6.79 -17.09
N THR A 197 6.83 5.62 -17.62
CA THR A 197 7.26 4.43 -16.88
C THR A 197 8.57 3.93 -17.44
N LEU A 198 9.57 3.74 -16.57
CA LEU A 198 10.90 3.28 -16.94
C LEU A 198 11.35 2.20 -15.96
N THR A 199 12.01 1.19 -16.49
CA THR A 199 12.63 0.13 -15.67
C THR A 199 14.10 0.01 -16.07
N TYR A 200 15.00 0.33 -15.13
CA TYR A 200 16.44 0.21 -15.32
C TYR A 200 16.91 -1.07 -14.63
N THR A 201 17.44 -2.02 -15.40
CA THR A 201 17.92 -3.33 -14.91
C THR A 201 19.38 -3.59 -15.28
N ALA A 202 19.99 -2.72 -16.05
CA ALA A 202 21.41 -2.79 -16.38
C ALA A 202 22.22 -1.97 -15.35
N GLU A 203 23.18 -2.62 -14.68
CA GLU A 203 24.22 -2.00 -13.85
C GLU A 203 25.45 -1.68 -14.69
#